data_7de182bbc06f56372a42a60c0487c6c5
#
_entry.id   7de182bbc06f56372a42a60c0487c6c5
#
_cell.length_a   1.000
_cell.length_b   1.000
_cell.length_c   1.000
_cell.angle_alpha   90.00
_cell.angle_beta   90.00
_cell.angle_gamma   90.00
#
_symmetry.space_group_name_H-M   'P 1'
#
loop_
_entity.id
_entity.type
_entity.pdbx_description
1 polymer ?
#
loop_
_entity_poly.entity_id
_entity_poly.type
_entity_poly.pdbx_seq_one_letter_code
_entity_poly.pdbx_strand_id
1 'polypeptide(L)'
;MLRRAEAAVERWAPLLVVALVAAFAMWAWFASRGARFQFDELLEIAAAGASTPQQVISSLAAGVDFNPPLSHFIIRYSMAVAGPSEAAARLPAFLGTVALLISLYVFVARELGRTCGVLAMLAILCSPVRDYAVQARPYGLVLGFSGLILLCYRSATERRSRTVALIGVAICAGALTATHYYAVLVIGVLLFAELLRTWETKRPDWPLIVSCAAPPLLALWLLRDVIRMQRLQLAHYFSRGSLLSFDHGYDFLAMDPLVFCLALTLVAGALGFLWSGGKLPGPTRLAGKPRSSVMVLGLGLLLLPVAGALAARFVTHAYVPRYFLPAAIGFAICLCYCVKWFSTVLPALVLLIMLPFGLGFGKAILQDALRPSEELPASEGLAAAPAPLLFDTPGTYLQIQHYYPALGDKLWVIADPAASLRHRGYDTDDKIMLALAGLGRAQAITLSAAVRRWPHFSLVPRSADSVYALKCAMDAGAPVAVGRAFGSSNFVFEVTVPPESVARIDACTSPLP
;
A
#
# COMPACT_ATOMS: atom_id res chain seq x y z
N MET A 1 -32.38 -21.99 -15.98
CA MET A 1 -31.10 -21.57 -16.57
C MET A 1 -30.07 -21.18 -15.51
N LEU A 2 -30.31 -20.24 -14.60
CA LEU A 2 -29.37 -19.74 -13.60
C LEU A 2 -28.82 -20.84 -12.66
N ARG A 3 -29.64 -21.78 -12.16
CA ARG A 3 -29.15 -22.90 -11.34
C ARG A 3 -28.15 -23.82 -12.07
N ARG A 4 -28.34 -23.98 -13.41
CA ARG A 4 -27.39 -24.74 -14.24
C ARG A 4 -26.10 -23.98 -14.42
N ALA A 5 -26.15 -22.65 -14.54
CA ALA A 5 -24.96 -21.79 -14.57
C ALA A 5 -24.19 -21.83 -13.25
N GLU A 6 -24.89 -21.76 -12.10
CA GLU A 6 -24.26 -21.91 -10.78
C GLU A 6 -23.56 -23.27 -10.65
N ALA A 7 -24.23 -24.36 -10.99
CA ALA A 7 -23.67 -25.71 -10.97
C ALA A 7 -22.43 -25.84 -11.90
N ALA A 8 -22.48 -25.20 -13.07
CA ALA A 8 -21.34 -25.17 -13.98
C ALA A 8 -20.15 -24.39 -13.37
N VAL A 9 -20.38 -23.20 -12.79
CA VAL A 9 -19.34 -22.42 -12.13
C VAL A 9 -18.75 -23.19 -10.94
N GLU A 10 -19.59 -23.82 -10.10
CA GLU A 10 -19.11 -24.66 -8.98
C GLU A 10 -18.19 -25.79 -9.47
N ARG A 11 -18.53 -26.42 -10.60
CA ARG A 11 -17.73 -27.49 -11.21
C ARG A 11 -16.39 -26.98 -11.74
N TRP A 12 -16.42 -25.83 -12.44
CA TRP A 12 -15.24 -25.28 -13.11
C TRP A 12 -14.44 -24.29 -12.25
N ALA A 13 -14.88 -24.00 -11.03
CA ALA A 13 -14.23 -23.04 -10.14
C ALA A 13 -12.71 -23.25 -9.97
N PRO A 14 -12.17 -24.48 -9.82
CA PRO A 14 -10.72 -24.66 -9.72
C PRO A 14 -9.97 -24.18 -10.96
N LEU A 15 -10.52 -24.45 -12.17
CA LEU A 15 -9.91 -23.96 -13.42
C LEU A 15 -10.04 -22.44 -13.56
N LEU A 16 -11.17 -21.85 -13.13
CA LEU A 16 -11.34 -20.39 -13.09
C LEU A 16 -10.33 -19.74 -12.15
N VAL A 17 -10.06 -20.33 -11.00
CA VAL A 17 -9.03 -19.82 -10.08
C VAL A 17 -7.64 -19.83 -10.72
N VAL A 18 -7.27 -20.94 -11.38
CA VAL A 18 -5.98 -21.04 -12.08
C VAL A 18 -5.91 -19.99 -13.19
N ALA A 19 -6.97 -19.84 -13.99
CA ALA A 19 -7.03 -18.87 -15.08
C ALA A 19 -6.94 -17.42 -14.56
N LEU A 20 -7.62 -17.08 -13.45
CA LEU A 20 -7.56 -15.76 -12.83
C LEU A 20 -6.17 -15.45 -12.27
N VAL A 21 -5.54 -16.42 -11.60
CA VAL A 21 -4.17 -16.25 -11.09
C VAL A 21 -3.17 -16.11 -12.24
N ALA A 22 -3.32 -16.90 -13.32
CA ALA A 22 -2.45 -16.80 -14.49
C ALA A 22 -2.62 -15.45 -15.21
N ALA A 23 -3.86 -14.98 -15.41
CA ALA A 23 -4.15 -13.67 -15.98
C ALA A 23 -3.57 -12.54 -15.12
N PHE A 24 -3.73 -12.63 -13.80
CA PHE A 24 -3.15 -11.69 -12.85
C PHE A 24 -1.62 -11.69 -12.91
N ALA A 25 -0.99 -12.86 -12.97
CA ALA A 25 0.46 -12.98 -13.10
C ALA A 25 0.97 -12.35 -14.41
N MET A 26 0.26 -12.57 -15.51
CA MET A 26 0.59 -11.98 -16.80
C MET A 26 0.47 -10.44 -16.76
N TRP A 27 -0.62 -9.92 -16.19
CA TRP A 27 -0.78 -8.48 -16.00
C TRP A 27 0.35 -7.89 -15.13
N ALA A 28 0.60 -8.49 -13.96
CA ALA A 28 1.62 -8.01 -13.04
C ALA A 28 3.02 -8.01 -13.66
N TRP A 29 3.31 -9.01 -14.51
CA TRP A 29 4.56 -9.08 -15.26
C TRP A 29 4.71 -7.87 -16.19
N PHE A 30 3.72 -7.57 -17.02
CA PHE A 30 3.79 -6.44 -17.95
C PHE A 30 3.79 -5.11 -17.22
N ALA A 31 2.92 -4.93 -16.23
CA ALA A 31 2.86 -3.72 -15.43
C ALA A 31 4.18 -3.43 -14.68
N SER A 32 4.87 -4.49 -14.20
CA SER A 32 6.14 -4.33 -13.48
C SER A 32 7.31 -3.95 -14.40
N ARG A 33 7.31 -4.40 -15.67
CA ARG A 33 8.44 -4.17 -16.58
C ARG A 33 8.51 -2.75 -17.13
N GLY A 34 7.36 -2.08 -17.26
CA GLY A 34 7.25 -0.74 -17.83
C GLY A 34 7.32 0.39 -16.82
N ALA A 35 7.06 0.11 -15.55
CA ALA A 35 6.94 1.13 -14.51
C ALA A 35 8.26 1.33 -13.77
N ARG A 36 8.72 2.58 -13.70
CA ARG A 36 9.88 2.98 -12.89
C ARG A 36 9.54 2.96 -11.41
N PHE A 37 10.56 2.83 -10.56
CA PHE A 37 10.38 2.95 -9.12
C PHE A 37 9.86 4.34 -8.75
N GLN A 38 8.82 4.35 -7.93
CA GLN A 38 8.30 5.57 -7.32
C GLN A 38 9.09 5.93 -6.05
N PHE A 39 8.88 7.15 -5.55
CA PHE A 39 9.56 7.65 -4.34
C PHE A 39 9.54 6.66 -3.18
N ASP A 40 8.36 6.19 -2.81
CA ASP A 40 8.18 5.24 -1.72
C ASP A 40 8.92 3.90 -1.94
N GLU A 41 8.97 3.40 -3.20
CA GLU A 41 9.70 2.18 -3.55
C GLU A 41 11.22 2.39 -3.43
N LEU A 42 11.70 3.56 -3.84
CA LEU A 42 13.12 3.92 -3.73
C LEU A 42 13.59 4.01 -2.28
N LEU A 43 12.73 4.47 -1.36
CA LEU A 43 13.03 4.45 0.07
C LEU A 43 13.14 3.02 0.62
N GLU A 44 12.19 2.16 0.25
CA GLU A 44 12.22 0.73 0.61
C GLU A 44 13.50 0.06 0.11
N ILE A 45 13.87 0.31 -1.18
CA ILE A 45 15.07 -0.24 -1.82
C ILE A 45 16.33 0.36 -1.19
N ALA A 46 16.35 1.65 -0.90
CA ALA A 46 17.48 2.30 -0.21
C ALA A 46 17.74 1.66 1.16
N ALA A 47 16.70 1.38 1.94
CA ALA A 47 16.85 0.67 3.20
C ALA A 47 17.28 -0.80 2.98
N ALA A 48 16.61 -1.54 2.07
CA ALA A 48 16.90 -2.93 1.76
C ALA A 48 18.31 -3.14 1.19
N GLY A 49 18.84 -2.20 0.42
CA GLY A 49 20.17 -2.23 -0.20
C GLY A 49 21.35 -1.97 0.74
N ALA A 50 21.11 -1.85 2.06
CA ALA A 50 22.18 -1.73 3.06
C ALA A 50 23.08 -2.98 3.06
N SER A 51 24.39 -2.82 3.34
CA SER A 51 25.35 -3.92 3.22
C SER A 51 25.11 -5.04 4.25
N THR A 52 24.64 -4.70 5.44
CA THR A 52 24.39 -5.66 6.53
C THR A 52 22.96 -5.56 7.06
N PRO A 53 22.41 -6.61 7.71
CA PRO A 53 21.12 -6.55 8.38
C PRO A 53 21.04 -5.45 9.44
N GLN A 54 22.12 -5.20 10.19
CA GLN A 54 22.20 -4.15 11.19
C GLN A 54 22.05 -2.76 10.56
N GLN A 55 22.64 -2.56 9.38
CA GLN A 55 22.49 -1.30 8.65
C GLN A 55 21.08 -1.10 8.09
N VAL A 56 20.34 -2.16 7.76
CA VAL A 56 18.90 -2.07 7.46
C VAL A 56 18.17 -1.50 8.68
N ILE A 57 18.36 -2.11 9.85
CA ILE A 57 17.71 -1.66 11.10
C ILE A 57 18.11 -0.22 11.45
N SER A 58 19.39 0.14 11.35
CA SER A 58 19.84 1.50 11.62
C SER A 58 19.31 2.54 10.63
N SER A 59 19.15 2.17 9.36
CA SER A 59 18.50 3.03 8.34
C SER A 59 17.05 3.31 8.70
N LEU A 60 16.31 2.29 9.15
CA LEU A 60 14.91 2.44 9.59
C LEU A 60 14.82 3.27 10.88
N ALA A 61 15.74 3.08 11.83
CA ALA A 61 15.81 3.88 13.04
C ALA A 61 16.16 5.35 12.72
N ALA A 62 16.96 5.61 11.70
CA ALA A 62 17.26 6.96 11.21
C ALA A 62 16.07 7.62 10.48
N GLY A 63 15.00 6.88 10.17
CA GLY A 63 13.80 7.41 9.52
C GLY A 63 13.84 7.42 8.00
N VAL A 64 14.65 6.57 7.36
CA VAL A 64 14.66 6.40 5.90
C VAL A 64 13.33 5.85 5.39
N ASP A 65 12.75 4.89 6.11
CA ASP A 65 11.37 4.41 5.91
C ASP A 65 10.73 4.17 7.28
N PHE A 66 9.41 4.25 7.36
CA PHE A 66 8.64 4.10 8.60
C PHE A 66 7.96 2.74 8.74
N ASN A 67 8.22 1.82 7.83
CA ASN A 67 7.75 0.44 7.93
C ASN A 67 8.67 -0.42 8.81
N PRO A 68 8.16 -1.49 9.44
CA PRO A 68 8.97 -2.50 10.09
C PRO A 68 9.89 -3.25 9.10
N PRO A 69 10.94 -3.93 9.59
CA PRO A 69 12.05 -4.39 8.74
C PRO A 69 11.77 -5.62 7.87
N LEU A 70 10.69 -6.37 8.08
CA LEU A 70 10.51 -7.67 7.41
C LEU A 70 10.36 -7.52 5.88
N SER A 71 9.62 -6.52 5.40
CA SER A 71 9.49 -6.25 3.96
C SER A 71 10.85 -5.97 3.33
N HIS A 72 11.66 -5.14 3.98
CA HIS A 72 13.01 -4.79 3.52
C HIS A 72 13.92 -6.02 3.41
N PHE A 73 13.87 -6.93 4.39
CA PHE A 73 14.65 -8.17 4.32
C PHE A 73 14.16 -9.11 3.21
N ILE A 74 12.85 -9.21 3.01
CA ILE A 74 12.29 -10.04 1.95
C ILE A 74 12.65 -9.47 0.57
N ILE A 75 12.52 -8.16 0.37
CA ILE A 75 12.93 -7.47 -0.88
C ILE A 75 14.43 -7.64 -1.13
N ARG A 76 15.25 -7.43 -0.10
CA ARG A 76 16.69 -7.67 -0.17
C ARG A 76 17.02 -9.07 -0.65
N TYR A 77 16.40 -10.09 -0.04
CA TYR A 77 16.58 -11.48 -0.43
C TYR A 77 16.11 -11.74 -1.87
N SER A 78 14.96 -11.20 -2.24
CA SER A 78 14.42 -11.32 -3.60
C SER A 78 15.39 -10.75 -4.64
N MET A 79 15.94 -9.55 -4.39
CA MET A 79 16.92 -8.92 -5.27
C MET A 79 18.27 -9.66 -5.29
N ALA A 80 18.67 -10.27 -4.18
CA ALA A 80 19.89 -11.07 -4.12
C ALA A 80 19.79 -12.36 -4.96
N VAL A 81 18.60 -12.97 -5.02
CA VAL A 81 18.36 -14.22 -5.76
C VAL A 81 18.01 -13.97 -7.22
N ALA A 82 17.15 -13.00 -7.52
CA ALA A 82 16.61 -12.74 -8.86
C ALA A 82 17.32 -11.58 -9.61
N GLY A 83 18.34 -10.98 -9.00
CA GLY A 83 19.06 -9.82 -9.53
C GLY A 83 18.43 -8.47 -9.13
N PRO A 84 19.20 -7.36 -9.19
CA PRO A 84 18.75 -6.02 -8.83
C PRO A 84 17.91 -5.41 -9.97
N SER A 85 16.63 -5.79 -10.02
CA SER A 85 15.67 -5.28 -11.01
C SER A 85 14.35 -4.89 -10.35
N GLU A 86 13.56 -4.06 -11.04
CA GLU A 86 12.23 -3.65 -10.60
C GLU A 86 11.32 -4.88 -10.36
N ALA A 87 11.38 -5.86 -11.25
CA ALA A 87 10.61 -7.10 -11.14
C ALA A 87 11.00 -7.90 -9.89
N ALA A 88 12.30 -8.01 -9.60
CA ALA A 88 12.80 -8.72 -8.43
C ALA A 88 12.39 -8.02 -7.12
N ALA A 89 12.44 -6.68 -7.09
CA ALA A 89 12.02 -5.92 -5.92
C ALA A 89 10.50 -6.02 -5.67
N ARG A 90 9.68 -6.13 -6.71
CA ARG A 90 8.21 -6.24 -6.65
C ARG A 90 7.70 -7.66 -6.45
N LEU A 91 8.53 -8.67 -6.72
CA LEU A 91 8.17 -10.09 -6.60
C LEU A 91 7.56 -10.46 -5.23
N PRO A 92 8.05 -9.99 -4.08
CA PRO A 92 7.44 -10.29 -2.79
C PRO A 92 6.00 -9.80 -2.66
N ALA A 93 5.70 -8.59 -3.13
CA ALA A 93 4.36 -8.03 -3.10
C ALA A 93 3.40 -8.80 -4.01
N PHE A 94 3.86 -9.18 -5.20
CA PHE A 94 3.14 -10.03 -6.12
C PHE A 94 2.79 -11.40 -5.49
N LEU A 95 3.78 -12.10 -4.93
CA LEU A 95 3.57 -13.40 -4.27
C LEU A 95 2.63 -13.28 -3.08
N GLY A 96 2.72 -12.21 -2.30
CA GLY A 96 1.79 -11.91 -1.21
C GLY A 96 0.36 -11.76 -1.73
N THR A 97 0.16 -11.03 -2.82
CA THR A 97 -1.18 -10.87 -3.40
C THR A 97 -1.72 -12.18 -3.98
N VAL A 98 -0.89 -13.01 -4.62
CA VAL A 98 -1.30 -14.36 -5.06
C VAL A 98 -1.71 -15.22 -3.84
N ALA A 99 -0.96 -15.16 -2.75
CA ALA A 99 -1.32 -15.85 -1.51
C ALA A 99 -2.66 -15.36 -0.94
N LEU A 100 -2.94 -14.05 -1.00
CA LEU A 100 -4.26 -13.51 -0.67
C LEU A 100 -5.35 -14.13 -1.53
N LEU A 101 -5.22 -14.07 -2.86
CA LEU A 101 -6.25 -14.55 -3.79
C LEU A 101 -6.61 -16.02 -3.53
N ILE A 102 -5.60 -16.87 -3.37
CA ILE A 102 -5.79 -18.31 -3.11
C ILE A 102 -6.40 -18.54 -1.73
N SER A 103 -5.87 -17.90 -0.68
CA SER A 103 -6.35 -18.08 0.69
C SER A 103 -7.77 -17.56 0.87
N LEU A 104 -8.10 -16.41 0.27
CA LEU A 104 -9.45 -15.83 0.29
C LEU A 104 -10.44 -16.73 -0.46
N TYR A 105 -10.07 -17.23 -1.65
CA TYR A 105 -10.88 -18.21 -2.36
C TYR A 105 -11.19 -19.42 -1.48
N VAL A 106 -10.16 -20.04 -0.90
CA VAL A 106 -10.35 -21.24 -0.06
C VAL A 106 -11.18 -20.93 1.18
N PHE A 107 -10.95 -19.79 1.83
CA PHE A 107 -11.69 -19.36 3.01
C PHE A 107 -13.17 -19.17 2.71
N VAL A 108 -13.51 -18.41 1.66
CA VAL A 108 -14.89 -18.12 1.29
C VAL A 108 -15.58 -19.36 0.69
N ALA A 109 -14.88 -20.13 -0.14
CA ALA A 109 -15.43 -21.33 -0.75
C ALA A 109 -15.84 -22.39 0.27
N ARG A 110 -15.09 -22.54 1.36
CA ARG A 110 -15.44 -23.45 2.47
C ARG A 110 -16.68 -23.02 3.24
N GLU A 111 -17.02 -21.73 3.23
CA GLU A 111 -18.17 -21.17 3.96
C GLU A 111 -19.42 -21.06 3.10
N LEU A 112 -19.27 -20.54 1.89
CA LEU A 112 -20.38 -20.08 1.04
C LEU A 112 -20.46 -20.79 -0.31
N GLY A 113 -19.52 -21.70 -0.62
CA GLY A 113 -19.41 -22.40 -1.89
C GLY A 113 -18.37 -21.78 -2.83
N ARG A 114 -17.95 -22.56 -3.84
CA ARG A 114 -16.84 -22.19 -4.72
C ARG A 114 -17.14 -20.96 -5.58
N THR A 115 -18.38 -20.79 -6.01
CA THR A 115 -18.85 -19.60 -6.76
C THR A 115 -18.59 -18.32 -5.96
N CYS A 116 -18.93 -18.30 -4.68
CA CYS A 116 -18.64 -17.17 -3.79
C CYS A 116 -17.12 -16.97 -3.61
N GLY A 117 -16.34 -18.06 -3.53
CA GLY A 117 -14.89 -17.97 -3.50
C GLY A 117 -14.29 -17.27 -4.72
N VAL A 118 -14.76 -17.62 -5.93
CA VAL A 118 -14.36 -16.96 -7.18
C VAL A 118 -14.80 -15.48 -7.17
N LEU A 119 -16.02 -15.19 -6.71
CA LEU A 119 -16.51 -13.82 -6.58
C LEU A 119 -15.64 -12.98 -5.65
N ALA A 120 -15.21 -13.54 -4.51
CA ALA A 120 -14.30 -12.85 -3.60
C ALA A 120 -12.94 -12.52 -4.23
N MET A 121 -12.38 -13.45 -5.03
CA MET A 121 -11.15 -13.18 -5.80
C MET A 121 -11.35 -12.05 -6.81
N LEU A 122 -12.45 -12.09 -7.56
CA LEU A 122 -12.79 -11.06 -8.55
C LEU A 122 -12.97 -9.70 -7.88
N ALA A 123 -13.58 -9.63 -6.70
CA ALA A 123 -13.71 -8.39 -5.94
C ALA A 123 -12.34 -7.75 -5.64
N ILE A 124 -11.33 -8.54 -5.31
CA ILE A 124 -9.95 -8.04 -5.14
C ILE A 124 -9.32 -7.65 -6.48
N LEU A 125 -9.41 -8.51 -7.51
CA LEU A 125 -8.80 -8.26 -8.81
C LEU A 125 -9.40 -7.06 -9.54
N CYS A 126 -10.67 -6.77 -9.33
CA CYS A 126 -11.35 -5.61 -9.89
C CYS A 126 -11.16 -4.34 -9.04
N SER A 127 -10.48 -4.41 -7.89
CA SER A 127 -10.22 -3.24 -7.04
C SER A 127 -8.81 -2.69 -7.24
N PRO A 128 -8.54 -1.40 -6.90
CA PRO A 128 -7.19 -0.83 -6.90
C PRO A 128 -6.20 -1.58 -6.00
N VAL A 129 -6.68 -2.47 -5.13
CA VAL A 129 -5.85 -3.32 -4.27
C VAL A 129 -4.85 -4.15 -5.08
N ARG A 130 -5.22 -4.57 -6.30
CA ARG A 130 -4.34 -5.31 -7.21
C ARG A 130 -3.06 -4.54 -7.56
N ASP A 131 -3.13 -3.20 -7.63
CA ASP A 131 -2.03 -2.35 -8.07
C ASP A 131 -0.87 -2.35 -7.07
N TYR A 132 -1.15 -2.70 -5.81
CA TYR A 132 -0.12 -2.88 -4.78
C TYR A 132 0.71 -4.16 -4.95
N ALA A 133 0.29 -5.08 -5.83
CA ALA A 133 1.07 -6.26 -6.18
C ALA A 133 2.30 -5.94 -7.04
N VAL A 134 2.26 -4.81 -7.75
CA VAL A 134 3.33 -4.35 -8.65
C VAL A 134 4.10 -3.18 -8.08
N GLN A 135 4.13 -3.05 -6.76
CA GLN A 135 4.90 -2.06 -6.01
C GLN A 135 5.87 -2.77 -5.06
N ALA A 136 7.13 -2.33 -5.03
CA ALA A 136 8.12 -2.81 -4.07
C ALA A 136 7.85 -2.20 -2.68
N ARG A 137 6.67 -2.51 -2.12
CA ARG A 137 6.12 -1.98 -0.86
C ARG A 137 5.56 -3.13 0.00
N PRO A 138 5.38 -2.94 1.32
CA PRO A 138 4.92 -4.00 2.22
C PRO A 138 3.49 -4.47 1.97
N TYR A 139 2.67 -3.70 1.24
CA TYR A 139 1.21 -3.90 1.17
C TYR A 139 0.78 -5.25 0.59
N GLY A 140 1.43 -5.72 -0.48
CA GLY A 140 1.15 -7.04 -1.03
C GLY A 140 1.42 -8.17 -0.04
N LEU A 141 2.50 -8.05 0.75
CA LEU A 141 2.81 -9.00 1.83
C LEU A 141 1.78 -8.93 2.97
N VAL A 142 1.37 -7.72 3.39
CA VAL A 142 0.31 -7.54 4.40
C VAL A 142 -0.99 -8.21 3.96
N LEU A 143 -1.37 -8.03 2.70
CA LEU A 143 -2.56 -8.67 2.12
C LEU A 143 -2.42 -10.19 2.12
N GLY A 144 -1.27 -10.72 1.72
CA GLY A 144 -0.99 -12.15 1.70
C GLY A 144 -1.06 -12.78 3.10
N PHE A 145 -0.35 -12.20 4.05
CA PHE A 145 -0.39 -12.68 5.44
C PHE A 145 -1.78 -12.53 6.06
N SER A 146 -2.55 -11.48 5.69
CA SER A 146 -3.94 -11.31 6.14
C SER A 146 -4.85 -12.43 5.61
N GLY A 147 -4.71 -12.82 4.34
CA GLY A 147 -5.45 -13.94 3.79
C GLY A 147 -5.07 -15.28 4.41
N LEU A 148 -3.77 -15.54 4.56
CA LEU A 148 -3.23 -16.77 5.15
C LEU A 148 -3.63 -16.93 6.61
N ILE A 149 -3.58 -15.86 7.42
CA ILE A 149 -3.95 -15.94 8.84
C ILE A 149 -5.43 -16.26 9.02
N LEU A 150 -6.32 -15.72 8.17
CA LEU A 150 -7.75 -16.08 8.19
C LEU A 150 -7.96 -17.56 7.91
N LEU A 151 -7.25 -18.11 6.93
CA LEU A 151 -7.33 -19.52 6.58
C LEU A 151 -6.79 -20.42 7.70
N CYS A 152 -5.66 -20.04 8.30
CA CYS A 152 -5.07 -20.75 9.44
C CYS A 152 -5.97 -20.67 10.69
N TYR A 153 -6.49 -19.48 11.02
CA TYR A 153 -7.44 -19.27 12.12
C TYR A 153 -8.67 -20.18 11.97
N ARG A 154 -9.25 -20.20 10.79
CA ARG A 154 -10.38 -21.08 10.50
C ARG A 154 -10.02 -22.56 10.69
N SER A 155 -8.90 -23.01 10.16
CA SER A 155 -8.45 -24.39 10.29
C SER A 155 -8.20 -24.78 11.76
N ALA A 156 -7.67 -23.85 12.57
CA ALA A 156 -7.48 -24.04 14.01
C ALA A 156 -8.82 -24.18 14.75
N THR A 157 -9.81 -23.35 14.43
CA THR A 157 -11.15 -23.42 15.04
C THR A 157 -11.94 -24.67 14.63
N GLU A 158 -11.71 -25.18 13.41
CA GLU A 158 -12.28 -26.43 12.91
C GLU A 158 -11.52 -27.68 13.44
N ARG A 159 -10.44 -27.47 14.18
CA ARG A 159 -9.52 -28.50 14.69
C ARG A 159 -8.88 -29.35 13.58
N ARG A 160 -8.88 -28.85 12.35
CA ARG A 160 -8.24 -29.51 11.21
C ARG A 160 -6.75 -29.21 11.21
N SER A 161 -5.90 -30.24 11.29
CA SER A 161 -4.44 -30.08 11.37
C SER A 161 -4.04 -28.98 12.36
N ARG A 162 -4.63 -29.03 13.56
CA ARG A 162 -4.67 -27.93 14.54
C ARG A 162 -3.29 -27.35 14.85
N THR A 163 -2.29 -28.20 15.10
CA THR A 163 -0.93 -27.74 15.43
C THR A 163 -0.34 -26.91 14.28
N VAL A 164 -0.45 -27.40 13.04
CA VAL A 164 0.03 -26.66 11.85
C VAL A 164 -0.72 -25.35 11.69
N ALA A 165 -2.03 -25.36 11.93
CA ALA A 165 -2.85 -24.15 11.85
C ALA A 165 -2.47 -23.11 12.92
N LEU A 166 -2.20 -23.52 14.17
CA LEU A 166 -1.75 -22.63 15.25
C LEU A 166 -0.36 -22.04 14.94
N ILE A 167 0.57 -22.85 14.44
CA ILE A 167 1.88 -22.38 13.98
C ILE A 167 1.71 -21.38 12.84
N GLY A 168 0.83 -21.66 11.85
CA GLY A 168 0.52 -20.76 10.76
C GLY A 168 -0.05 -19.42 11.25
N VAL A 169 -0.97 -19.43 12.22
CA VAL A 169 -1.48 -18.22 12.88
C VAL A 169 -0.35 -17.43 13.51
N ALA A 170 0.52 -18.09 14.30
CA ALA A 170 1.62 -17.44 15.00
C ALA A 170 2.62 -16.78 14.02
N ILE A 171 3.02 -17.50 12.97
CA ILE A 171 3.92 -17.00 11.94
C ILE A 171 3.28 -15.81 11.22
N CYS A 172 2.04 -15.93 10.75
CA CYS A 172 1.37 -14.85 10.03
C CYS A 172 1.13 -13.62 10.91
N ALA A 173 0.77 -13.81 12.20
CA ALA A 173 0.57 -12.71 13.14
C ALA A 173 1.87 -11.92 13.39
N GLY A 174 2.97 -12.63 13.63
CA GLY A 174 4.28 -12.01 13.78
C GLY A 174 4.75 -11.32 12.50
N ALA A 175 4.59 -11.99 11.34
CA ALA A 175 4.97 -11.45 10.04
C ALA A 175 4.15 -10.19 9.67
N LEU A 176 2.84 -10.16 9.92
CA LEU A 176 1.99 -8.99 9.74
C LEU A 176 2.55 -7.78 10.49
N THR A 177 2.83 -7.95 11.79
CA THR A 177 3.33 -6.88 12.65
C THR A 177 4.74 -6.44 12.26
N ALA A 178 5.61 -7.39 11.86
CA ALA A 178 6.97 -7.12 11.42
C ALA A 178 7.03 -6.54 9.97
N THR A 179 5.93 -6.58 9.23
CA THR A 179 5.82 -6.00 7.87
C THR A 179 5.21 -4.61 7.90
N HIS A 180 4.18 -4.36 8.75
CA HIS A 180 3.50 -3.07 8.83
C HIS A 180 2.84 -2.87 10.19
N TYR A 181 3.10 -1.74 10.87
CA TYR A 181 2.59 -1.50 12.23
C TYR A 181 1.06 -1.50 12.32
N TYR A 182 0.36 -0.93 11.33
CA TYR A 182 -1.11 -0.93 11.32
C TYR A 182 -1.73 -2.32 11.09
N ALA A 183 -0.95 -3.31 10.64
CA ALA A 183 -1.42 -4.69 10.52
C ALA A 183 -1.80 -5.31 11.87
N VAL A 184 -1.37 -4.73 13.00
CA VAL A 184 -1.83 -5.10 14.35
C VAL A 184 -3.36 -4.99 14.48
N LEU A 185 -4.01 -4.12 13.73
CA LEU A 185 -5.48 -4.00 13.72
C LEU A 185 -6.16 -5.25 13.15
N VAL A 186 -5.53 -5.93 12.18
CA VAL A 186 -6.01 -7.24 11.68
C VAL A 186 -5.98 -8.28 12.80
N ILE A 187 -4.91 -8.26 13.60
CA ILE A 187 -4.81 -9.14 14.79
C ILE A 187 -5.89 -8.80 15.82
N GLY A 188 -6.17 -7.52 16.03
CA GLY A 188 -7.27 -7.06 16.88
C GLY A 188 -8.63 -7.63 16.46
N VAL A 189 -8.90 -7.66 15.14
CA VAL A 189 -10.14 -8.27 14.61
C VAL A 189 -10.19 -9.77 14.90
N LEU A 190 -9.07 -10.50 14.73
CA LEU A 190 -9.00 -11.94 15.05
C LEU A 190 -9.22 -12.21 16.53
N LEU A 191 -8.59 -11.44 17.41
CA LEU A 191 -8.77 -11.56 18.86
C LEU A 191 -10.19 -11.23 19.29
N PHE A 192 -10.83 -10.24 18.66
CA PHE A 192 -12.22 -9.91 18.91
C PHE A 192 -13.17 -11.04 18.47
N ALA A 193 -12.94 -11.63 17.30
CA ALA A 193 -13.70 -12.78 16.83
C ALA A 193 -13.54 -13.99 17.78
N GLU A 194 -12.33 -14.20 18.33
CA GLU A 194 -12.05 -15.26 19.29
C GLU A 194 -12.70 -14.99 20.66
N LEU A 195 -12.75 -13.72 21.09
CA LEU A 195 -13.44 -13.33 22.30
C LEU A 195 -14.94 -13.63 22.21
N LEU A 196 -15.58 -13.31 21.09
CA LEU A 196 -17.00 -13.64 20.86
C LEU A 196 -17.21 -15.15 20.82
N ARG A 197 -16.33 -15.90 20.14
CA ARG A 197 -16.38 -17.36 20.12
C ARG A 197 -16.24 -17.95 21.53
N THR A 198 -15.34 -17.40 22.33
CA THR A 198 -15.17 -17.79 23.74
C THR A 198 -16.44 -17.51 24.53
N TRP A 199 -17.08 -16.38 24.32
CA TRP A 199 -18.34 -16.05 24.98
C TRP A 199 -19.46 -17.03 24.62
N GLU A 200 -19.60 -17.38 23.34
CA GLU A 200 -20.60 -18.35 22.87
C GLU A 200 -20.35 -19.76 23.39
N THR A 201 -19.11 -20.22 23.37
CA THR A 201 -18.73 -21.57 23.76
C THR A 201 -18.47 -21.74 25.24
N LYS A 202 -18.34 -20.63 25.99
CA LYS A 202 -17.93 -20.55 27.40
C LYS A 202 -16.57 -21.23 27.68
N ARG A 203 -15.76 -21.42 26.65
CA ARG A 203 -14.45 -22.09 26.73
C ARG A 203 -13.41 -21.32 25.91
N PRO A 204 -12.43 -20.64 26.58
CA PRO A 204 -11.36 -19.94 25.89
C PRO A 204 -10.41 -20.94 25.22
N ASP A 205 -10.00 -20.61 24.02
CA ASP A 205 -8.99 -21.35 23.27
C ASP A 205 -7.61 -20.70 23.47
N TRP A 206 -6.99 -20.96 24.63
CA TRP A 206 -5.71 -20.35 24.99
C TRP A 206 -4.60 -20.53 23.94
N PRO A 207 -4.40 -21.75 23.35
CA PRO A 207 -3.40 -21.92 22.31
C PRO A 207 -3.62 -20.99 21.11
N LEU A 208 -4.87 -20.78 20.69
CA LEU A 208 -5.20 -19.88 19.58
C LEU A 208 -5.01 -18.41 19.96
N ILE A 209 -5.46 -18.01 21.14
CA ILE A 209 -5.28 -16.65 21.68
C ILE A 209 -3.78 -16.31 21.76
N VAL A 210 -2.97 -17.22 22.31
CA VAL A 210 -1.52 -17.04 22.42
C VAL A 210 -0.86 -16.98 21.04
N SER A 211 -1.27 -17.84 20.09
CA SER A 211 -0.76 -17.79 18.72
C SER A 211 -1.09 -16.48 18.00
N CYS A 212 -2.23 -15.86 18.29
CA CYS A 212 -2.58 -14.54 17.74
C CYS A 212 -1.83 -13.40 18.43
N ALA A 213 -1.65 -13.43 19.76
CA ALA A 213 -1.21 -12.28 20.52
C ALA A 213 0.31 -12.25 20.79
N ALA A 214 0.92 -13.39 21.13
CA ALA A 214 2.32 -13.41 21.58
C ALA A 214 3.33 -13.01 20.49
N PRO A 215 3.24 -13.49 19.22
CA PRO A 215 4.21 -13.09 18.19
C PRO A 215 4.17 -11.59 17.85
N PRO A 216 2.99 -10.93 17.69
CA PRO A 216 2.93 -9.46 17.54
C PRO A 216 3.55 -8.71 18.71
N LEU A 217 3.24 -9.10 19.93
CA LEU A 217 3.81 -8.46 21.13
C LEU A 217 5.33 -8.60 21.18
N LEU A 218 5.86 -9.79 20.85
CA LEU A 218 7.29 -10.01 20.72
C LEU A 218 7.91 -9.15 19.62
N ALA A 219 7.29 -9.07 18.44
CA ALA A 219 7.76 -8.23 17.35
C ALA A 219 7.81 -6.75 17.75
N LEU A 220 6.76 -6.21 18.38
CA LEU A 220 6.73 -4.84 18.87
C LEU A 220 7.77 -4.58 19.97
N TRP A 221 7.98 -5.56 20.85
CA TRP A 221 9.00 -5.45 21.89
C TRP A 221 10.43 -5.43 21.32
N LEU A 222 10.72 -6.28 20.34
CA LEU A 222 12.01 -6.31 19.64
C LEU A 222 12.26 -5.01 18.85
N LEU A 223 11.22 -4.43 18.27
CA LEU A 223 11.30 -3.20 17.46
C LEU A 223 11.11 -1.91 18.26
N ARG A 224 10.97 -1.97 19.59
CA ARG A 224 10.63 -0.82 20.44
C ARG A 224 11.57 0.39 20.24
N ASP A 225 12.86 0.14 20.06
CA ASP A 225 13.84 1.21 19.90
C ASP A 225 13.74 1.86 18.50
N VAL A 226 13.52 1.06 17.46
CA VAL A 226 13.22 1.57 16.10
C VAL A 226 11.95 2.40 16.11
N ILE A 227 10.87 1.89 16.72
CA ILE A 227 9.58 2.60 16.85
C ILE A 227 9.76 3.92 17.59
N ARG A 228 10.54 3.93 18.69
CA ARG A 228 10.81 5.14 19.45
C ARG A 228 11.53 6.19 18.59
N MET A 229 12.56 5.80 17.86
CA MET A 229 13.30 6.70 16.98
C MET A 229 12.44 7.23 15.83
N GLN A 230 11.67 6.37 15.18
CA GLN A 230 10.74 6.76 14.11
C GLN A 230 9.67 7.75 14.62
N ARG A 231 9.12 7.57 15.83
CA ARG A 231 8.15 8.51 16.42
C ARG A 231 8.70 9.93 16.58
N LEU A 232 9.98 10.09 16.87
CA LEU A 232 10.63 11.41 16.95
C LEU A 232 10.66 12.10 15.58
N GLN A 233 10.76 11.33 14.49
CA GLN A 233 10.76 11.85 13.12
C GLN A 233 9.35 12.25 12.62
N LEU A 234 8.30 11.62 13.18
CA LEU A 234 6.92 11.77 12.72
C LEU A 234 6.16 12.97 13.33
N ALA A 235 6.82 13.84 14.10
CA ALA A 235 6.16 14.96 14.79
C ALA A 235 5.34 15.87 13.85
N HIS A 236 5.82 16.07 12.61
CA HIS A 236 5.16 16.87 11.58
C HIS A 236 4.91 16.04 10.31
N TYR A 237 4.25 14.90 10.47
CA TYR A 237 3.96 13.99 9.36
C TYR A 237 2.98 14.62 8.36
N PHE A 238 3.21 14.36 7.07
CA PHE A 238 2.44 14.96 5.96
C PHE A 238 0.95 14.59 5.98
N SER A 239 0.59 13.43 6.53
CA SER A 239 -0.80 12.95 6.59
C SER A 239 -1.26 12.83 8.03
N ARG A 240 -1.79 13.94 8.57
CA ARG A 240 -2.40 13.95 9.90
C ARG A 240 -3.83 13.44 9.82
N GLY A 241 -4.13 12.37 10.59
CA GLY A 241 -5.47 11.81 10.63
C GLY A 241 -6.48 12.72 11.33
N SER A 242 -7.62 12.94 10.69
CA SER A 242 -8.85 13.41 11.34
C SER A 242 -9.84 12.25 11.48
N LEU A 243 -10.81 12.38 12.39
CA LEU A 243 -11.88 11.37 12.49
C LEU A 243 -12.72 11.28 11.21
N LEU A 244 -12.75 12.36 10.41
CA LEU A 244 -13.49 12.42 9.14
C LEU A 244 -12.71 11.81 7.96
N SER A 245 -11.44 11.48 8.14
CA SER A 245 -10.60 10.91 7.07
C SER A 245 -10.81 9.41 6.83
N PHE A 246 -11.73 8.76 7.56
CA PHE A 246 -11.95 7.32 7.43
C PHE A 246 -12.55 6.93 6.06
N ASP A 247 -13.27 7.84 5.40
CA ASP A 247 -13.84 7.66 4.07
C ASP A 247 -12.77 7.34 3.02
N HIS A 248 -11.65 8.06 3.02
CA HIS A 248 -10.51 7.79 2.14
C HIS A 248 -9.92 6.38 2.34
N GLY A 249 -10.09 5.77 3.50
CA GLY A 249 -9.71 4.37 3.72
C GLY A 249 -10.53 3.37 2.91
N TYR A 250 -11.61 3.82 2.28
CA TYR A 250 -12.46 3.04 1.39
C TYR A 250 -12.26 3.36 -0.10
N ASP A 251 -11.24 4.13 -0.47
CA ASP A 251 -10.95 4.48 -1.86
C ASP A 251 -10.74 3.25 -2.75
N PHE A 252 -10.42 2.09 -2.16
CA PHE A 252 -10.38 0.82 -2.88
C PHE A 252 -11.76 0.36 -3.39
N LEU A 253 -12.87 0.93 -2.89
CA LEU A 253 -14.23 0.69 -3.39
C LEU A 253 -14.61 1.65 -4.54
N ALA A 254 -13.83 2.69 -4.80
CA ALA A 254 -14.10 3.71 -5.82
C ALA A 254 -14.00 3.19 -7.26
N MET A 255 -14.12 1.88 -7.47
CA MET A 255 -14.20 1.28 -8.79
C MET A 255 -15.64 1.22 -9.27
N ASP A 256 -15.92 1.88 -10.38
CA ASP A 256 -17.23 1.86 -11.04
C ASP A 256 -17.85 0.47 -11.15
N PRO A 257 -17.11 -0.60 -11.53
CA PRO A 257 -17.66 -1.95 -11.62
C PRO A 257 -18.12 -2.55 -10.29
N LEU A 258 -17.37 -2.34 -9.20
CA LEU A 258 -17.73 -2.87 -7.88
C LEU A 258 -18.91 -2.13 -7.28
N VAL A 259 -18.94 -0.81 -7.41
CA VAL A 259 -20.07 0.02 -7.00
C VAL A 259 -21.31 -0.36 -7.80
N PHE A 260 -21.18 -0.57 -9.11
CA PHE A 260 -22.26 -1.02 -9.98
C PHE A 260 -22.77 -2.40 -9.58
N CYS A 261 -21.89 -3.37 -9.33
CA CYS A 261 -22.27 -4.72 -8.88
C CYS A 261 -22.94 -4.69 -7.50
N LEU A 262 -22.44 -3.84 -6.58
CA LEU A 262 -23.04 -3.65 -5.27
C LEU A 262 -24.43 -3.04 -5.40
N ALA A 263 -24.58 -1.98 -6.20
CA ALA A 263 -25.88 -1.33 -6.47
C ALA A 263 -26.86 -2.31 -7.12
N LEU A 264 -26.42 -3.09 -8.12
CA LEU A 264 -27.24 -4.12 -8.76
C LEU A 264 -27.65 -5.20 -7.77
N THR A 265 -26.75 -5.61 -6.87
CA THR A 265 -27.03 -6.60 -5.81
C THR A 265 -28.10 -6.08 -4.85
N LEU A 266 -27.98 -4.81 -4.45
CA LEU A 266 -28.98 -4.14 -3.60
C LEU A 266 -30.33 -4.00 -4.30
N VAL A 267 -30.34 -3.59 -5.58
CA VAL A 267 -31.56 -3.49 -6.38
C VAL A 267 -32.20 -4.86 -6.58
N ALA A 268 -31.43 -5.88 -6.93
CA ALA A 268 -31.94 -7.24 -7.07
C ALA A 268 -32.49 -7.79 -5.74
N GLY A 269 -31.82 -7.48 -4.62
CA GLY A 269 -32.29 -7.80 -3.27
C GLY A 269 -33.60 -7.09 -2.93
N ALA A 270 -33.70 -5.79 -3.23
CA ALA A 270 -34.91 -5.00 -3.01
C ALA A 270 -36.10 -5.50 -3.86
N LEU A 271 -35.87 -5.78 -5.14
CA LEU A 271 -36.87 -6.36 -6.05
C LEU A 271 -37.33 -7.75 -5.57
N GLY A 272 -36.39 -8.59 -5.13
CA GLY A 272 -36.69 -9.91 -4.57
C GLY A 272 -37.54 -9.81 -3.29
N PHE A 273 -37.25 -8.81 -2.43
CA PHE A 273 -38.04 -8.52 -1.25
C PHE A 273 -39.47 -8.06 -1.59
N LEU A 274 -39.61 -7.12 -2.53
CA LEU A 274 -40.91 -6.65 -2.99
C LEU A 274 -41.73 -7.79 -3.65
N TRP A 275 -41.10 -8.61 -4.48
CA TRP A 275 -41.74 -9.75 -5.13
C TRP A 275 -42.22 -10.83 -4.15
N SER A 276 -41.53 -11.00 -3.04
CA SER A 276 -41.92 -11.94 -1.97
C SER A 276 -43.03 -11.43 -1.07
N GLY A 277 -43.65 -10.28 -1.39
CA GLY A 277 -44.70 -9.67 -0.60
C GLY A 277 -44.18 -9.11 0.75
N GLY A 278 -42.95 -8.62 0.78
CA GLY A 278 -42.31 -8.08 2.00
C GLY A 278 -41.82 -9.18 2.96
N LYS A 279 -41.93 -10.44 2.57
CA LYS A 279 -41.26 -11.53 3.28
C LYS A 279 -39.84 -11.62 2.76
N LEU A 280 -38.86 -11.33 3.61
CA LEU A 280 -37.47 -11.71 3.29
C LEU A 280 -37.51 -13.18 2.87
N PRO A 281 -36.98 -13.56 1.68
CA PRO A 281 -36.81 -14.94 1.36
C PRO A 281 -36.03 -15.53 2.54
N GLY A 282 -36.68 -16.44 3.27
CA GLY A 282 -36.08 -17.02 4.49
C GLY A 282 -34.71 -17.50 4.07
N PRO A 283 -33.68 -17.37 4.92
CA PRO A 283 -32.33 -17.73 4.57
C PRO A 283 -32.43 -19.10 3.93
N THR A 284 -32.17 -19.17 2.61
CA THR A 284 -32.07 -20.46 1.88
C THR A 284 -31.10 -21.22 2.75
N ARG A 285 -31.57 -22.28 3.42
CA ARG A 285 -30.87 -22.96 4.50
C ARG A 285 -29.39 -23.05 4.14
N LEU A 286 -28.61 -22.03 4.56
CA LEU A 286 -27.18 -22.17 4.61
C LEU A 286 -27.00 -23.48 5.35
N ALA A 287 -26.33 -24.46 4.77
CA ALA A 287 -26.15 -25.75 5.39
C ALA A 287 -25.42 -25.55 6.73
N GLY A 288 -26.17 -25.17 7.77
CA GLY A 288 -25.73 -24.70 9.07
C GLY A 288 -25.97 -23.19 9.28
N LYS A 289 -26.14 -22.77 10.55
CA LYS A 289 -26.12 -21.35 10.94
C LYS A 289 -24.78 -20.74 10.50
N PRO A 290 -24.77 -19.54 9.85
CA PRO A 290 -23.52 -18.83 9.58
C PRO A 290 -22.75 -18.73 10.89
N ARG A 291 -21.47 -19.09 10.86
CA ARG A 291 -20.64 -18.97 12.06
C ARG A 291 -20.49 -17.49 12.36
N SER A 292 -20.97 -17.06 13.51
CA SER A 292 -20.87 -15.68 13.98
C SER A 292 -19.44 -15.14 13.87
N SER A 293 -18.44 -15.97 14.14
CA SER A 293 -17.03 -15.62 14.04
C SER A 293 -16.60 -15.23 12.62
N VAL A 294 -17.13 -15.84 11.55
CA VAL A 294 -16.75 -15.49 10.17
C VAL A 294 -17.39 -14.15 9.74
N MET A 295 -18.65 -13.92 10.14
CA MET A 295 -19.28 -12.60 9.93
C MET A 295 -18.52 -11.48 10.67
N VAL A 296 -18.09 -11.76 11.90
CA VAL A 296 -17.32 -10.80 12.69
C VAL A 296 -15.96 -10.51 12.06
N LEU A 297 -15.28 -11.53 11.50
CA LEU A 297 -14.04 -11.33 10.75
C LEU A 297 -14.28 -10.43 9.53
N GLY A 298 -15.34 -10.69 8.73
CA GLY A 298 -15.67 -9.88 7.57
C GLY A 298 -15.98 -8.43 7.94
N LEU A 299 -16.88 -8.22 8.90
CA LEU A 299 -17.26 -6.88 9.37
C LEU A 299 -16.12 -6.16 10.07
N GLY A 300 -15.35 -6.86 10.92
CA GLY A 300 -14.22 -6.28 11.63
C GLY A 300 -13.12 -5.81 10.68
N LEU A 301 -12.80 -6.61 9.64
CA LEU A 301 -11.87 -6.18 8.60
C LEU A 301 -12.41 -5.01 7.78
N LEU A 302 -13.70 -5.03 7.43
CA LEU A 302 -14.33 -3.92 6.71
C LEU A 302 -14.26 -2.61 7.50
N LEU A 303 -14.33 -2.66 8.82
CA LEU A 303 -14.27 -1.50 9.71
C LEU A 303 -12.83 -1.04 10.05
N LEU A 304 -11.79 -1.64 9.46
CA LEU A 304 -10.39 -1.23 9.69
C LEU A 304 -10.12 0.25 9.43
N PRO A 305 -10.66 0.90 8.37
CA PRO A 305 -10.46 2.34 8.18
C PRO A 305 -10.98 3.19 9.35
N VAL A 306 -12.12 2.81 9.92
CA VAL A 306 -12.70 3.49 11.11
C VAL A 306 -11.80 3.26 12.33
N ALA A 307 -11.41 2.01 12.59
CA ALA A 307 -10.48 1.69 13.68
C ALA A 307 -9.13 2.40 13.51
N GLY A 308 -8.66 2.53 12.27
CA GLY A 308 -7.46 3.25 11.91
C GLY A 308 -7.57 4.75 12.15
N ALA A 309 -8.72 5.37 11.83
CA ALA A 309 -8.95 6.78 12.11
C ALA A 309 -8.96 7.07 13.61
N LEU A 310 -9.55 6.17 14.41
CA LEU A 310 -9.48 6.24 15.87
C LEU A 310 -8.03 6.09 16.38
N ALA A 311 -7.30 5.10 15.86
CA ALA A 311 -5.90 4.91 16.22
C ALA A 311 -5.04 6.13 15.82
N ALA A 312 -5.27 6.70 14.63
CA ALA A 312 -4.59 7.91 14.17
C ALA A 312 -4.90 9.10 15.06
N ARG A 313 -6.15 9.26 15.49
CA ARG A 313 -6.56 10.39 16.34
C ARG A 313 -5.93 10.35 17.73
N PHE A 314 -5.82 9.16 18.35
CA PHE A 314 -5.45 9.02 19.75
C PHE A 314 -4.05 8.45 19.99
N VAL A 315 -3.45 7.76 19.02
CA VAL A 315 -2.20 6.98 19.25
C VAL A 315 -1.08 7.35 18.28
N THR A 316 -1.34 7.30 16.95
CA THR A 316 -0.26 7.36 15.95
C THR A 316 -0.12 8.71 15.29
N HIS A 317 -1.17 9.54 15.28
CA HIS A 317 -1.28 10.83 14.60
C HIS A 317 -1.03 10.79 13.09
N ALA A 318 -1.01 9.59 12.48
CA ALA A 318 -0.80 9.37 11.06
C ALA A 318 -1.94 8.53 10.48
N TYR A 319 -2.56 9.01 9.38
CA TYR A 319 -3.60 8.28 8.66
C TYR A 319 -3.28 8.27 7.17
N VAL A 320 -3.05 7.08 6.64
CA VAL A 320 -2.80 6.90 5.21
C VAL A 320 -3.73 5.80 4.70
N PRO A 321 -4.58 6.07 3.69
CA PRO A 321 -5.61 5.14 3.21
C PRO A 321 -5.10 3.74 2.90
N ARG A 322 -3.94 3.62 2.29
CA ARG A 322 -3.31 2.34 1.92
C ARG A 322 -2.93 1.43 3.11
N TYR A 323 -2.92 1.95 4.34
CA TYR A 323 -2.66 1.12 5.53
C TYR A 323 -3.83 0.18 5.86
N PHE A 324 -5.01 0.46 5.32
CA PHE A 324 -6.26 -0.26 5.58
C PHE A 324 -6.71 -1.16 4.43
N LEU A 325 -5.84 -1.47 3.50
CA LEU A 325 -6.13 -2.36 2.36
C LEU A 325 -6.72 -3.74 2.77
N PRO A 326 -6.41 -4.34 3.95
CA PRO A 326 -7.10 -5.55 4.39
C PRO A 326 -8.61 -5.38 4.57
N ALA A 327 -9.14 -4.14 4.61
CA ALA A 327 -10.59 -3.89 4.59
C ALA A 327 -11.26 -4.42 3.30
N ALA A 328 -10.54 -4.48 2.19
CA ALA A 328 -11.02 -5.10 0.96
C ALA A 328 -11.32 -6.60 1.12
N ILE A 329 -10.57 -7.30 1.96
CA ILE A 329 -10.84 -8.69 2.33
C ILE A 329 -12.19 -8.76 3.06
N GLY A 330 -12.38 -7.86 4.03
CA GLY A 330 -13.64 -7.73 4.75
C GLY A 330 -14.81 -7.43 3.83
N PHE A 331 -14.64 -6.50 2.90
CA PHE A 331 -15.63 -6.19 1.86
C PHE A 331 -15.99 -7.41 1.02
N ALA A 332 -14.99 -8.14 0.49
CA ALA A 332 -15.21 -9.33 -0.33
C ALA A 332 -15.99 -10.43 0.42
N ILE A 333 -15.67 -10.65 1.70
CA ILE A 333 -16.39 -11.60 2.56
C ILE A 333 -17.84 -11.14 2.76
N CYS A 334 -18.07 -9.88 3.15
CA CYS A 334 -19.40 -9.33 3.38
C CYS A 334 -20.24 -9.35 2.12
N LEU A 335 -19.67 -8.98 0.95
CA LEU A 335 -20.33 -9.04 -0.34
C LEU A 335 -20.85 -10.48 -0.64
N CYS A 336 -20.00 -11.47 -0.44
CA CYS A 336 -20.38 -12.87 -0.65
C CYS A 336 -21.51 -13.33 0.28
N TYR A 337 -21.52 -12.88 1.53
CA TYR A 337 -22.62 -13.14 2.46
C TYR A 337 -23.92 -12.46 2.01
N CYS A 338 -23.89 -11.18 1.64
CA CYS A 338 -25.05 -10.45 1.15
C CYS A 338 -25.64 -11.13 -0.10
N VAL A 339 -24.80 -11.45 -1.08
CA VAL A 339 -25.22 -12.09 -2.32
C VAL A 339 -25.84 -13.47 -2.05
N LYS A 340 -25.24 -14.27 -1.18
CA LYS A 340 -25.73 -15.61 -0.84
C LYS A 340 -27.02 -15.57 -0.01
N TRP A 341 -27.19 -14.53 0.84
CA TRP A 341 -28.39 -14.35 1.65
C TRP A 341 -29.64 -14.10 0.79
N PHE A 342 -29.51 -13.29 -0.25
CA PHE A 342 -30.66 -12.93 -1.08
C PHE A 342 -31.07 -14.06 -2.06
N SER A 343 -30.12 -14.80 -2.64
CA SER A 343 -30.41 -15.89 -3.55
C SER A 343 -29.22 -16.82 -3.79
N THR A 344 -29.46 -18.12 -3.91
CA THR A 344 -28.43 -19.09 -4.26
C THR A 344 -27.90 -18.93 -5.70
N VAL A 345 -28.67 -18.32 -6.60
CA VAL A 345 -28.24 -18.08 -8.00
C VAL A 345 -27.60 -16.71 -8.20
N LEU A 346 -27.73 -15.81 -7.23
CA LEU A 346 -27.17 -14.47 -7.30
C LEU A 346 -25.64 -14.44 -7.41
N PRO A 347 -24.86 -15.33 -6.76
CA PRO A 347 -23.42 -15.39 -6.96
C PRO A 347 -23.03 -15.64 -8.42
N ALA A 348 -23.74 -16.54 -9.12
CA ALA A 348 -23.50 -16.80 -10.53
C ALA A 348 -23.88 -15.60 -11.41
N LEU A 349 -24.97 -14.90 -11.07
CA LEU A 349 -25.37 -13.70 -11.77
C LEU A 349 -24.35 -12.58 -11.63
N VAL A 350 -23.87 -12.33 -10.40
CA VAL A 350 -22.82 -11.31 -10.15
C VAL A 350 -21.53 -11.68 -10.87
N LEU A 351 -21.16 -12.97 -10.89
CA LEU A 351 -20.01 -13.45 -11.63
C LEU A 351 -20.12 -13.18 -13.13
N LEU A 352 -21.31 -13.43 -13.72
CA LEU A 352 -21.58 -13.14 -15.13
C LEU A 352 -21.50 -11.64 -15.44
N ILE A 353 -21.88 -10.78 -14.51
CA ILE A 353 -21.77 -9.34 -14.64
C ILE A 353 -20.31 -8.88 -14.51
N MET A 354 -19.53 -9.51 -13.63
CA MET A 354 -18.12 -9.19 -13.45
C MET A 354 -17.23 -9.71 -14.59
N LEU A 355 -17.69 -10.65 -15.41
CA LEU A 355 -16.96 -11.16 -16.58
C LEU A 355 -16.61 -10.07 -17.61
N PRO A 356 -17.53 -9.16 -18.02
CA PRO A 356 -17.18 -8.04 -18.90
C PRO A 356 -16.11 -7.12 -18.31
N PHE A 357 -16.11 -6.97 -16.98
CA PHE A 357 -15.08 -6.20 -16.28
C PHE A 357 -13.73 -6.92 -16.26
N GLY A 358 -13.74 -8.27 -16.30
CA GLY A 358 -12.53 -9.06 -16.55
C GLY A 358 -11.96 -8.84 -17.96
N LEU A 359 -12.82 -8.51 -18.95
CA LEU A 359 -12.37 -8.09 -20.28
C LEU A 359 -11.67 -6.72 -20.22
N GLY A 360 -12.13 -5.81 -19.36
CA GLY A 360 -11.43 -4.56 -19.05
C GLY A 360 -10.03 -4.82 -18.47
N PHE A 361 -9.90 -5.84 -17.63
CA PHE A 361 -8.61 -6.31 -17.13
C PHE A 361 -7.71 -6.87 -18.25
N GLY A 362 -8.28 -7.63 -19.19
CA GLY A 362 -7.58 -8.08 -20.39
C GLY A 362 -7.09 -6.91 -21.27
N LYS A 363 -7.92 -5.85 -21.39
CA LYS A 363 -7.50 -4.60 -22.04
C LYS A 363 -6.36 -3.92 -21.31
N ALA A 364 -6.39 -3.86 -19.98
CA ALA A 364 -5.30 -3.31 -19.18
C ALA A 364 -4.00 -4.10 -19.38
N ILE A 365 -4.05 -5.43 -19.41
CA ILE A 365 -2.91 -6.28 -19.75
C ILE A 365 -2.31 -5.89 -21.11
N LEU A 366 -3.16 -5.73 -22.12
CA LEU A 366 -2.70 -5.37 -23.46
C LEU A 366 -2.11 -3.96 -23.49
N GLN A 367 -2.74 -3.00 -22.81
CA GLN A 367 -2.23 -1.64 -22.72
C GLN A 367 -0.87 -1.58 -22.04
N ASP A 368 -0.70 -2.28 -20.92
CA ASP A 368 0.59 -2.32 -20.21
C ASP A 368 1.65 -3.12 -20.99
N ALA A 369 1.24 -4.15 -21.73
CA ALA A 369 2.15 -4.90 -22.60
C ALA A 369 2.67 -4.05 -23.79
N LEU A 370 1.85 -3.14 -24.29
CA LEU A 370 2.18 -2.23 -25.40
C LEU A 370 2.71 -0.88 -24.92
N ARG A 371 2.67 -0.61 -23.60
CA ARG A 371 3.15 0.64 -23.04
C ARG A 371 4.66 0.73 -23.22
N PRO A 372 5.18 1.78 -23.86
CA PRO A 372 6.61 2.02 -23.83
C PRO A 372 7.05 2.16 -22.36
N SER A 373 8.24 1.67 -22.03
CA SER A 373 8.83 1.91 -20.71
C SER A 373 8.78 3.41 -20.45
N GLU A 374 8.36 3.80 -19.23
CA GLU A 374 8.32 5.22 -18.84
C GLU A 374 9.67 5.86 -19.21
N GLU A 375 9.61 6.81 -20.13
CA GLU A 375 10.80 7.58 -20.47
C GLU A 375 11.19 8.36 -19.22
N LEU A 376 12.39 8.07 -18.73
CA LEU A 376 13.02 9.01 -17.81
C LEU A 376 13.21 10.33 -18.53
N PRO A 377 13.13 11.46 -17.78
CA PRO A 377 13.51 12.76 -18.30
C PRO A 377 14.84 12.60 -19.05
N ALA A 378 14.89 13.08 -20.28
CA ALA A 378 16.04 12.86 -21.15
C ALA A 378 17.35 13.21 -20.43
N SER A 379 18.17 12.21 -20.16
CA SER A 379 19.45 12.34 -19.45
C SER A 379 20.34 13.41 -20.08
N GLU A 380 20.22 13.60 -21.40
CA GLU A 380 20.91 14.60 -22.17
C GLU A 380 20.60 16.04 -21.72
N GLY A 381 19.33 16.34 -21.42
CA GLY A 381 18.94 17.66 -20.93
C GLY A 381 19.51 17.96 -19.55
N LEU A 382 19.51 16.95 -18.64
CA LEU A 382 20.09 17.11 -17.30
C LEU A 382 21.62 17.10 -17.33
N ALA A 383 22.24 16.29 -18.21
CA ALA A 383 23.69 16.26 -18.37
C ALA A 383 24.23 17.58 -18.93
N ALA A 384 23.48 18.25 -19.82
CA ALA A 384 23.84 19.53 -20.42
C ALA A 384 23.52 20.75 -19.55
N ALA A 385 22.69 20.60 -18.51
CA ALA A 385 22.37 21.67 -17.59
C ALA A 385 23.59 22.09 -16.74
N PRO A 386 23.73 23.38 -16.43
CA PRO A 386 24.79 23.85 -15.55
C PRO A 386 24.73 23.14 -14.18
N ALA A 387 25.89 22.76 -13.66
CA ALA A 387 26.00 22.17 -12.32
C ALA A 387 26.17 23.27 -11.25
N PRO A 388 25.66 23.03 -10.04
CA PRO A 388 24.94 21.85 -9.56
C PRO A 388 23.46 21.81 -9.96
N LEU A 389 22.89 20.59 -9.96
CA LEU A 389 21.46 20.36 -10.14
C LEU A 389 20.81 20.24 -8.76
N LEU A 390 20.03 21.24 -8.38
CA LEU A 390 19.29 21.25 -7.11
C LEU A 390 17.86 20.76 -7.32
N PHE A 391 17.44 19.76 -6.55
CA PHE A 391 16.09 19.20 -6.59
C PHE A 391 15.30 19.65 -5.36
N ASP A 392 14.17 20.29 -5.56
CA ASP A 392 13.22 20.61 -4.48
C ASP A 392 12.24 19.46 -4.20
N THR A 393 12.31 18.39 -4.99
CA THR A 393 11.46 17.22 -4.85
C THR A 393 12.29 15.98 -4.62
N PRO A 394 12.26 15.39 -3.40
CA PRO A 394 12.96 14.16 -3.07
C PRO A 394 12.69 13.00 -4.02
N GLY A 395 11.44 12.84 -4.47
CA GLY A 395 11.07 11.76 -5.40
C GLY A 395 11.80 11.84 -6.73
N THR A 396 11.84 13.02 -7.35
CA THR A 396 12.57 13.23 -8.61
C THR A 396 14.07 13.06 -8.43
N TYR A 397 14.63 13.58 -7.32
CA TYR A 397 16.05 13.41 -6.99
C TYR A 397 16.41 11.93 -6.91
N LEU A 398 15.69 11.12 -6.12
CA LEU A 398 15.99 9.70 -5.95
C LEU A 398 15.82 8.90 -7.24
N GLN A 399 14.81 9.23 -8.08
CA GLN A 399 14.65 8.60 -9.39
C GLN A 399 15.84 8.89 -10.29
N ILE A 400 16.24 10.16 -10.42
CA ILE A 400 17.39 10.55 -11.25
C ILE A 400 18.68 9.92 -10.72
N GLN A 401 18.90 9.94 -9.41
CA GLN A 401 20.07 9.31 -8.79
C GLN A 401 20.12 7.80 -9.07
N HIS A 402 18.97 7.12 -8.98
CA HIS A 402 18.90 5.68 -9.18
C HIS A 402 19.16 5.28 -10.64
N TYR A 403 18.52 5.97 -11.57
CA TYR A 403 18.56 5.58 -12.99
C TYR A 403 19.71 6.23 -13.78
N TYR A 404 20.28 7.33 -13.28
CA TYR A 404 21.41 8.04 -13.89
C TYR A 404 22.58 8.23 -12.91
N PRO A 405 23.19 7.16 -12.43
CA PRO A 405 24.27 7.24 -11.44
C PRO A 405 25.47 8.07 -11.92
N ALA A 406 25.68 8.19 -13.24
CA ALA A 406 26.74 9.02 -13.82
C ALA A 406 26.58 10.52 -13.53
N LEU A 407 25.38 11.00 -13.15
CA LEU A 407 25.15 12.38 -12.74
C LEU A 407 25.39 12.61 -11.25
N GLY A 408 25.75 11.59 -10.47
CA GLY A 408 25.75 11.59 -9.01
C GLY A 408 26.39 12.82 -8.36
N ASP A 409 27.58 13.22 -8.83
CA ASP A 409 28.31 14.35 -8.24
C ASP A 409 27.66 15.73 -8.49
N LYS A 410 26.77 15.81 -9.50
CA LYS A 410 26.04 17.04 -9.82
C LYS A 410 24.72 17.18 -9.10
N LEU A 411 24.18 16.07 -8.55
CA LEU A 411 22.84 16.00 -7.98
C LEU A 411 22.84 16.37 -6.49
N TRP A 412 22.01 17.35 -6.13
CA TRP A 412 21.78 17.76 -4.75
C TRP A 412 20.29 17.91 -4.50
N VAL A 413 19.82 17.46 -3.35
CA VAL A 413 18.43 17.69 -2.93
C VAL A 413 18.39 18.80 -1.88
N ILE A 414 17.44 19.70 -2.02
CA ILE A 414 17.14 20.70 -1.01
C ILE A 414 16.39 19.99 0.12
N ALA A 415 17.00 19.95 1.30
CA ALA A 415 16.40 19.37 2.49
C ALA A 415 16.56 20.38 3.64
N ASP A 416 15.46 21.08 3.94
CA ASP A 416 15.36 22.11 4.95
C ASP A 416 14.07 21.94 5.75
N PRO A 417 14.09 21.16 6.85
CA PRO A 417 12.89 20.91 7.66
C PRO A 417 12.19 22.18 8.15
N ALA A 418 12.95 23.23 8.47
CA ALA A 418 12.39 24.49 8.98
C ALA A 418 11.63 25.24 7.87
N ALA A 419 12.23 25.37 6.69
CA ALA A 419 11.59 25.96 5.53
C ALA A 419 10.38 25.14 5.08
N SER A 420 10.49 23.82 5.07
CA SER A 420 9.37 22.92 4.69
C SER A 420 8.20 23.04 5.66
N LEU A 421 8.42 23.13 6.95
CA LEU A 421 7.35 23.40 7.91
C LEU A 421 6.66 24.73 7.66
N ARG A 422 7.41 25.78 7.34
CA ARG A 422 6.88 27.11 7.05
C ARG A 422 6.03 27.12 5.77
N HIS A 423 6.49 26.47 4.72
CA HIS A 423 5.88 26.58 3.39
C HIS A 423 4.92 25.44 3.03
N ARG A 424 5.16 24.23 3.59
CA ARG A 424 4.39 23.00 3.29
C ARG A 424 3.58 22.51 4.48
N GLY A 425 3.90 22.92 5.70
CA GLY A 425 3.26 22.46 6.93
C GLY A 425 3.72 21.07 7.42
N TYR A 426 4.70 20.46 6.74
CA TYR A 426 5.31 19.18 7.12
C TYR A 426 6.79 19.13 6.71
N ASP A 427 7.58 18.29 7.38
CA ASP A 427 9.04 18.18 7.21
C ASP A 427 9.52 16.74 6.99
N THR A 428 8.62 15.80 6.79
CA THR A 428 8.93 14.37 6.73
C THR A 428 9.91 14.04 5.62
N ASP A 429 9.69 14.58 4.42
CA ASP A 429 10.51 14.28 3.25
C ASP A 429 11.94 14.82 3.43
N ASP A 430 12.08 16.01 4.02
CA ASP A 430 13.38 16.61 4.29
C ASP A 430 14.17 15.78 5.31
N LYS A 431 13.51 15.31 6.38
CA LYS A 431 14.14 14.44 7.39
C LYS A 431 14.60 13.12 6.80
N ILE A 432 13.82 12.53 5.89
CA ILE A 432 14.20 11.32 5.16
C ILE A 432 15.46 11.58 4.34
N MET A 433 15.52 12.70 3.61
CA MET A 433 16.67 13.03 2.78
C MET A 433 17.92 13.30 3.62
N LEU A 434 17.79 13.97 4.77
CA LEU A 434 18.88 14.16 5.71
C LEU A 434 19.36 12.83 6.33
N ALA A 435 18.44 11.90 6.61
CA ALA A 435 18.80 10.55 7.08
C ALA A 435 19.59 9.79 6.00
N LEU A 436 19.14 9.83 4.74
CA LEU A 436 19.88 9.24 3.61
C LEU A 436 21.26 9.90 3.42
N ALA A 437 21.36 11.21 3.56
CA ALA A 437 22.63 11.94 3.47
C ALA A 437 23.59 11.55 4.60
N GLY A 438 23.09 11.42 5.83
CA GLY A 438 23.86 10.93 6.97
C GLY A 438 24.40 9.50 6.80
N LEU A 439 23.75 8.70 5.95
CA LEU A 439 24.19 7.36 5.56
C LEU A 439 25.08 7.35 4.29
N GLY A 440 25.43 8.52 3.75
CA GLY A 440 26.21 8.64 2.51
C GLY A 440 25.46 8.19 1.24
N ARG A 441 24.11 8.21 1.27
CA ARG A 441 23.26 7.73 0.16
C ARG A 441 22.52 8.84 -0.59
N ALA A 442 22.64 10.08 -0.15
CA ALA A 442 22.12 11.27 -0.80
C ALA A 442 23.08 12.44 -0.57
N GLN A 443 23.01 13.45 -1.44
CA GLN A 443 23.65 14.73 -1.22
C GLN A 443 22.56 15.75 -0.90
N ALA A 444 22.44 16.12 0.37
CA ALA A 444 21.43 17.05 0.84
C ALA A 444 22.06 18.38 1.26
N ILE A 445 21.35 19.47 1.00
CA ILE A 445 21.79 20.84 1.34
C ILE A 445 20.57 21.70 1.64
N THR A 446 20.66 22.67 2.55
CA THR A 446 19.61 23.69 2.69
C THR A 446 19.70 24.71 1.58
N LEU A 447 18.57 25.37 1.24
CA LEU A 447 18.57 26.41 0.20
C LEU A 447 19.55 27.54 0.56
N SER A 448 19.56 27.99 1.80
CA SER A 448 20.49 29.02 2.30
C SER A 448 21.98 28.63 2.13
N ALA A 449 22.33 27.39 2.39
CA ALA A 449 23.69 26.90 2.19
C ALA A 449 24.03 26.77 0.68
N ALA A 450 23.06 26.33 -0.12
CA ALA A 450 23.23 26.18 -1.56
C ALA A 450 23.54 27.51 -2.26
N VAL A 451 22.77 28.58 -1.96
CA VAL A 451 22.96 29.91 -2.58
C VAL A 451 24.28 30.57 -2.16
N ARG A 452 24.79 30.27 -0.95
CA ARG A 452 26.12 30.74 -0.53
C ARG A 452 27.25 29.97 -1.21
N ARG A 453 27.05 28.68 -1.47
CA ARG A 453 28.05 27.82 -2.09
C ARG A 453 28.12 28.01 -3.61
N TRP A 454 26.97 28.21 -4.23
CA TRP A 454 26.85 28.32 -5.69
C TRP A 454 25.99 29.54 -6.06
N PRO A 455 26.61 30.62 -6.58
CA PRO A 455 25.86 31.77 -7.08
C PRO A 455 25.02 31.45 -8.32
N HIS A 456 25.39 30.39 -9.05
CA HIS A 456 24.66 29.89 -10.23
C HIS A 456 24.39 28.40 -10.05
N PHE A 457 23.16 28.00 -10.25
CA PHE A 457 22.73 26.61 -10.18
C PHE A 457 21.49 26.34 -11.03
N SER A 458 21.25 25.08 -11.34
CA SER A 458 20.03 24.63 -12.00
C SER A 458 19.06 24.06 -10.97
N LEU A 459 17.83 24.61 -10.91
CA LEU A 459 16.77 24.13 -10.03
C LEU A 459 15.80 23.25 -10.81
N VAL A 460 15.53 22.06 -10.31
CA VAL A 460 14.63 21.06 -10.89
C VAL A 460 13.40 20.87 -9.99
N PRO A 461 12.30 21.57 -10.26
CA PRO A 461 11.06 21.46 -9.51
C PRO A 461 10.19 20.31 -10.02
N ARG A 462 9.22 19.87 -9.19
CA ARG A 462 8.18 18.91 -9.61
C ARG A 462 7.06 19.57 -10.42
N SER A 463 6.64 20.77 -10.00
CA SER A 463 5.62 21.58 -10.66
C SER A 463 5.82 23.04 -10.24
N ALA A 464 5.34 24.00 -11.06
CA ALA A 464 5.49 25.42 -10.77
C ALA A 464 4.84 25.87 -9.45
N ASP A 465 3.80 25.17 -8.99
CA ASP A 465 2.98 25.60 -7.85
C ASP A 465 3.48 25.12 -6.47
N SER A 466 4.41 24.16 -6.40
CA SER A 466 4.81 23.53 -5.13
C SER A 466 6.22 23.88 -4.64
N VAL A 467 6.88 24.84 -5.25
CA VAL A 467 8.33 25.02 -5.14
C VAL A 467 8.67 26.24 -4.31
N TYR A 468 8.78 26.05 -3.00
CA TYR A 468 9.18 27.16 -2.13
C TYR A 468 10.58 27.69 -2.49
N ALA A 469 11.50 26.83 -2.94
CA ALA A 469 12.86 27.23 -3.30
C ALA A 469 12.87 28.21 -4.48
N LEU A 470 12.10 27.94 -5.54
CA LEU A 470 11.94 28.84 -6.67
C LEU A 470 11.28 30.14 -6.26
N LYS A 471 10.21 30.05 -5.45
CA LYS A 471 9.50 31.23 -4.94
C LYS A 471 10.42 32.11 -4.09
N CYS A 472 11.15 31.54 -3.15
CA CYS A 472 12.12 32.28 -2.33
C CYS A 472 13.20 32.98 -3.18
N ALA A 473 13.69 32.31 -4.24
CA ALA A 473 14.65 32.92 -5.15
C ALA A 473 14.05 34.10 -5.91
N MET A 474 12.85 33.95 -6.48
CA MET A 474 12.13 34.98 -7.20
C MET A 474 11.75 36.18 -6.32
N ASP A 475 11.20 35.93 -5.13
CA ASP A 475 10.82 36.96 -4.15
C ASP A 475 12.05 37.75 -3.63
N ALA A 476 13.20 37.08 -3.60
CA ALA A 476 14.48 37.74 -3.29
C ALA A 476 15.06 38.60 -4.45
N GLY A 477 14.43 38.57 -5.61
CA GLY A 477 14.89 39.28 -6.79
C GLY A 477 16.05 38.60 -7.53
N ALA A 478 16.24 37.28 -7.31
CA ALA A 478 17.22 36.52 -8.07
C ALA A 478 16.75 36.35 -9.53
N PRO A 479 17.59 36.64 -10.54
CA PRO A 479 17.28 36.29 -11.93
C PRO A 479 17.05 34.81 -12.12
N VAL A 480 15.90 34.48 -12.71
CA VAL A 480 15.50 33.11 -13.00
C VAL A 480 15.22 33.01 -14.48
N ALA A 481 15.95 32.16 -15.19
CA ALA A 481 15.70 31.85 -16.58
C ALA A 481 15.10 30.45 -16.71
N VAL A 482 14.12 30.30 -17.60
CA VAL A 482 13.58 28.98 -17.93
C VAL A 482 14.59 28.29 -18.84
N GLY A 483 15.24 27.27 -18.32
CA GLY A 483 16.13 26.43 -19.08
C GLY A 483 15.39 25.39 -19.93
N ARG A 484 16.08 24.33 -20.31
CA ARG A 484 15.51 23.32 -21.19
C ARG A 484 14.47 22.47 -20.45
N ALA A 485 13.37 22.14 -21.14
CA ALA A 485 12.45 21.11 -20.68
C ALA A 485 13.16 19.74 -20.72
N PHE A 486 12.95 18.93 -19.67
CA PHE A 486 13.35 17.53 -19.67
C PHE A 486 12.10 16.68 -19.37
N GLY A 487 11.78 15.77 -20.27
CA GLY A 487 10.49 15.08 -20.28
C GLY A 487 9.31 16.00 -20.67
N SER A 488 8.12 15.44 -20.65
CA SER A 488 6.91 16.12 -21.16
C SER A 488 6.38 17.29 -20.28
N SER A 489 6.81 17.36 -19.02
CA SER A 489 6.26 18.34 -18.04
C SER A 489 7.27 18.88 -17.03
N ASN A 490 8.55 18.55 -17.15
CA ASN A 490 9.57 19.00 -16.21
C ASN A 490 10.50 20.03 -16.87
N PHE A 491 10.78 21.10 -16.13
CA PHE A 491 11.65 22.17 -16.58
C PHE A 491 12.85 22.30 -15.64
N VAL A 492 13.97 22.71 -16.18
CA VAL A 492 15.12 23.17 -15.41
C VAL A 492 15.08 24.69 -15.37
N PHE A 493 15.20 25.26 -14.20
CA PHE A 493 15.33 26.72 -14.03
C PHE A 493 16.78 27.05 -13.72
N GLU A 494 17.39 27.90 -14.52
CA GLU A 494 18.70 28.45 -14.25
C GLU A 494 18.55 29.64 -13.32
N VAL A 495 19.10 29.53 -12.12
CA VAL A 495 18.99 30.53 -11.07
C VAL A 495 20.36 31.19 -10.86
N THR A 496 20.39 32.51 -10.92
CA THR A 496 21.55 33.32 -10.55
C THR A 496 21.20 34.10 -9.29
N VAL A 497 21.99 33.96 -8.24
CA VAL A 497 21.73 34.62 -6.96
C VAL A 497 22.76 35.73 -6.74
N PRO A 498 22.36 37.01 -6.87
CA PRO A 498 23.20 38.11 -6.49
C PRO A 498 23.48 38.12 -4.97
N PRO A 499 24.65 38.61 -4.53
CA PRO A 499 25.00 38.64 -3.10
C PRO A 499 23.96 39.35 -2.21
N GLU A 500 23.32 40.40 -2.71
CA GLU A 500 22.24 41.15 -2.04
C GLU A 500 20.96 40.36 -1.84
N SER A 501 20.73 39.31 -2.64
CA SER A 501 19.55 38.44 -2.54
C SER A 501 19.70 37.36 -1.48
N VAL A 502 20.92 37.02 -1.06
CA VAL A 502 21.19 35.92 -0.10
C VAL A 502 20.48 36.16 1.23
N ALA A 503 20.56 37.37 1.78
CA ALA A 503 19.91 37.70 3.06
C ALA A 503 18.36 37.56 2.99
N ARG A 504 17.74 37.86 1.83
CA ARG A 504 16.30 37.71 1.63
C ARG A 504 15.90 36.23 1.50
N ILE A 505 16.73 35.42 0.86
CA ILE A 505 16.52 33.96 0.77
C ILE A 505 16.64 33.34 2.17
N ASP A 506 17.62 33.77 2.97
CA ASP A 506 17.74 33.33 4.37
C ASP A 506 16.50 33.69 5.18
N ALA A 507 15.96 34.87 5.03
CA ALA A 507 14.71 35.28 5.70
C ALA A 507 13.50 34.47 5.24
N CYS A 508 13.45 34.05 3.95
CA CYS A 508 12.39 33.21 3.40
C CYS A 508 12.42 31.79 3.96
N THR A 509 13.61 31.23 4.22
CA THR A 509 13.81 29.86 4.71
C THR A 509 13.93 29.77 6.22
N SER A 510 14.10 30.89 6.95
CA SER A 510 14.18 30.90 8.40
C SER A 510 12.94 30.32 9.08
N PRO A 511 13.07 29.65 10.24
CA PRO A 511 11.91 29.22 11.02
C PRO A 511 10.97 30.40 11.30
N LEU A 512 9.68 30.10 11.43
CA LEU A 512 8.73 31.09 11.97
C LEU A 512 9.13 31.42 13.41
N PRO A 513 9.06 32.72 13.80
CA PRO A 513 9.38 33.13 15.16
C PRO A 513 8.49 32.48 16.23
#